data_2989462bd10ad3577357d4bac47fdeb9
#
_entry.id   2989462bd10ad3577357d4bac47fdeb9
#
_cell.length_a   1.000
_cell.length_b   1.000
_cell.length_c   1.000
_cell.angle_alpha   90.00
_cell.angle_beta   90.00
_cell.angle_gamma   90.00
#
_symmetry.space_group_name_H-M   'P 1'
#
loop_
_entity.id
_entity.type
_entity.pdbx_description
1 polymer ?
#
loop_
_entity_poly.entity_id
_entity_poly.type
_entity_poly.pdbx_seq_one_letter_code
_entity_poly.pdbx_strand_id
1 'polypeptide(L)'
;MTQSPHTSTTSDRKALAETVNSSATGKKKVLLVGATGFLGAKILRNLAHDANVAVVAMSRKGAPSNESADVEWVRGDMMDPGSLDRALQGVDVVVSSANSYMKGSLDTDFQGNKNLIEAAARANVGRFVFLSIVSCESASAVPHFHAKKVAEDLIKASGVPYVFVRAPTFLDQSSDYIAKGAKAGRFLAVGDKATRWSYVLTDDLASYLAKAATFPGSEINNQTIDVGWRDGPKSQQEIADIVSEITKRRLKVRVVPWLVLRLLARPVKLFSELGYDLIQMFLFFKKGVYVSNISQQEHFFGPAPTSRDAITRWAKVIG
;
A
#
# COMPACT_ATOMS: atom_id res chain seq x y z
N MET A 1 23.95 -16.16 -60.32
CA MET A 1 23.98 -14.87 -59.67
C MET A 1 23.47 -15.07 -58.23
N THR A 2 24.42 -15.21 -57.32
CA THR A 2 24.22 -15.50 -55.91
C THR A 2 24.30 -14.21 -55.11
N GLN A 3 23.22 -13.84 -54.42
CA GLN A 3 23.24 -12.73 -53.47
C GLN A 3 23.62 -13.23 -52.10
N SER A 4 24.66 -12.66 -51.50
CA SER A 4 25.15 -12.90 -50.14
C SER A 4 24.24 -12.23 -49.11
N PRO A 5 24.09 -12.79 -47.87
CA PRO A 5 23.33 -12.17 -46.80
C PRO A 5 24.15 -11.07 -46.11
N HIS A 6 23.53 -9.93 -45.89
CA HIS A 6 24.08 -8.83 -45.07
C HIS A 6 24.26 -9.27 -43.62
N THR A 7 25.50 -9.36 -43.18
CA THR A 7 25.91 -9.48 -41.79
C THR A 7 25.74 -8.12 -41.09
N SER A 8 24.78 -8.04 -40.15
CA SER A 8 24.69 -6.90 -39.23
C SER A 8 25.90 -6.90 -38.29
N THR A 9 26.66 -5.81 -38.33
CA THR A 9 27.93 -5.67 -37.63
C THR A 9 27.73 -5.61 -36.10
N THR A 10 28.72 -6.16 -35.36
CA THR A 10 28.81 -6.16 -33.89
C THR A 10 28.74 -4.77 -33.27
N SER A 11 28.95 -3.70 -34.09
CA SER A 11 28.86 -2.30 -33.71
C SER A 11 27.42 -1.88 -33.39
N ASP A 12 26.42 -2.36 -34.15
CA ASP A 12 25.01 -1.97 -33.93
C ASP A 12 24.41 -2.59 -32.65
N ARG A 13 24.89 -3.77 -32.30
CA ARG A 13 24.50 -4.42 -31.03
C ARG A 13 25.10 -3.75 -29.81
N LYS A 14 26.29 -3.15 -29.94
CA LYS A 14 26.96 -2.42 -28.86
C LYS A 14 26.32 -1.04 -28.64
N ALA A 15 25.91 -0.37 -29.73
CA ALA A 15 25.18 0.91 -29.65
C ALA A 15 23.78 0.76 -29.01
N LEU A 16 23.05 -0.36 -29.26
CA LEU A 16 21.78 -0.63 -28.60
C LEU A 16 21.94 -0.99 -27.11
N ALA A 17 23.08 -1.58 -26.70
CA ALA A 17 23.36 -1.91 -25.30
C ALA A 17 23.82 -0.70 -24.48
N GLU A 18 24.37 0.34 -25.12
CA GLU A 18 24.83 1.57 -24.45
C GLU A 18 23.73 2.62 -24.24
N THR A 19 22.53 2.42 -24.83
CA THR A 19 21.38 3.33 -24.63
C THR A 19 20.53 2.95 -23.40
N VAL A 20 20.87 1.86 -22.71
CA VAL A 20 20.26 1.46 -21.43
C VAL A 20 21.26 1.74 -20.33
N ASN A 21 21.16 2.89 -19.76
CA ASN A 21 21.65 3.26 -18.43
C ASN A 21 22.61 4.45 -18.39
N SER A 22 22.10 5.62 -18.16
CA SER A 22 22.84 6.62 -17.43
C SER A 22 21.90 7.46 -16.56
N SER A 23 21.55 6.96 -15.40
CA SER A 23 21.24 7.85 -14.29
C SER A 23 22.58 8.50 -13.89
N ALA A 24 22.72 9.79 -14.05
CA ALA A 24 23.94 10.56 -13.81
C ALA A 24 24.45 10.49 -12.33
N THR A 25 23.74 9.80 -11.44
CA THR A 25 24.07 9.69 -10.01
C THR A 25 24.34 8.26 -9.54
N GLY A 26 24.14 7.23 -10.36
CA GLY A 26 24.24 5.82 -9.91
C GLY A 26 23.16 5.39 -8.92
N LYS A 27 22.22 6.27 -8.55
CA LYS A 27 21.12 5.98 -7.61
C LYS A 27 19.89 5.45 -8.34
N LYS A 28 19.17 4.52 -7.69
CA LYS A 28 17.89 4.02 -8.18
C LYS A 28 16.83 5.11 -8.07
N LYS A 29 16.22 5.53 -9.19
CA LYS A 29 15.17 6.56 -9.20
C LYS A 29 13.80 5.94 -8.91
N VAL A 30 13.20 6.34 -7.76
CA VAL A 30 11.94 5.78 -7.25
C VAL A 30 10.84 6.85 -7.28
N LEU A 31 9.79 6.63 -8.07
CA LEU A 31 8.59 7.48 -8.05
C LEU A 31 7.62 6.99 -6.98
N LEU A 32 7.30 7.85 -6.02
CA LEU A 32 6.29 7.59 -4.99
C LEU A 32 4.98 8.30 -5.34
N VAL A 33 3.94 7.54 -5.66
CA VAL A 33 2.58 8.00 -5.89
C VAL A 33 1.77 7.90 -4.61
N GLY A 34 1.13 9.00 -4.20
CA GLY A 34 0.45 9.11 -2.90
C GLY A 34 1.34 9.65 -1.78
N ALA A 35 2.45 10.30 -2.09
CA ALA A 35 3.47 10.79 -1.16
C ALA A 35 2.92 11.71 -0.05
N THR A 36 1.87 12.49 -0.32
CA THR A 36 1.24 13.42 0.65
C THR A 36 0.23 12.77 1.58
N GLY A 37 -0.06 11.47 1.39
CA GLY A 37 -0.98 10.72 2.24
C GLY A 37 -0.31 10.28 3.56
N PHE A 38 -1.12 9.87 4.56
CA PHE A 38 -0.64 9.43 5.87
C PHE A 38 0.43 8.32 5.79
N LEU A 39 0.18 7.27 5.00
CA LEU A 39 1.16 6.20 4.76
C LEU A 39 2.27 6.69 3.80
N GLY A 40 1.92 7.44 2.76
CA GLY A 40 2.87 7.93 1.77
C GLY A 40 4.00 8.77 2.36
N ALA A 41 3.69 9.65 3.32
CA ALA A 41 4.69 10.44 4.04
C ALA A 41 5.68 9.56 4.84
N LYS A 42 5.22 8.42 5.37
CA LYS A 42 6.07 7.46 6.06
C LYS A 42 6.96 6.68 5.08
N ILE A 43 6.42 6.30 3.91
CA ILE A 43 7.19 5.66 2.82
C ILE A 43 8.26 6.63 2.33
N LEU A 44 7.88 7.89 2.08
CA LEU A 44 8.79 8.94 1.64
C LEU A 44 10.01 9.07 2.57
N ARG A 45 9.77 9.13 3.89
CA ARG A 45 10.85 9.16 4.88
C ARG A 45 11.75 7.94 4.81
N ASN A 46 11.19 6.73 4.70
CA ASN A 46 12.01 5.52 4.59
C ASN A 46 12.86 5.52 3.32
N LEU A 47 12.32 5.92 2.17
CA LEU A 47 13.05 5.99 0.91
C LEU A 47 14.14 7.08 0.93
N ALA A 48 13.85 8.25 1.50
CA ALA A 48 14.79 9.36 1.56
C ALA A 48 16.00 9.08 2.48
N HIS A 49 15.89 8.13 3.42
CA HIS A 49 17.02 7.69 4.25
C HIS A 49 17.97 6.70 3.54
N ASP A 50 17.58 6.14 2.39
CA ASP A 50 18.44 5.24 1.63
C ASP A 50 19.34 6.05 0.68
N ALA A 51 20.65 6.04 0.96
CA ALA A 51 21.63 6.78 0.18
C ALA A 51 21.73 6.35 -1.30
N ASN A 52 21.25 5.15 -1.64
CA ASN A 52 21.23 4.59 -3.01
C ASN A 52 19.96 4.92 -3.79
N VAL A 53 19.05 5.72 -3.21
CA VAL A 53 17.77 6.08 -3.80
C VAL A 53 17.71 7.56 -4.12
N ALA A 54 17.21 7.87 -5.32
CA ALA A 54 16.78 9.20 -5.70
C ALA A 54 15.23 9.19 -5.70
N VAL A 55 14.64 9.81 -4.68
CA VAL A 55 13.18 9.80 -4.51
C VAL A 55 12.53 10.92 -5.31
N VAL A 56 11.54 10.57 -6.12
CA VAL A 56 10.63 11.50 -6.80
C VAL A 56 9.25 11.36 -6.17
N ALA A 57 8.79 12.37 -5.47
CA ALA A 57 7.48 12.39 -4.83
C ALA A 57 6.43 13.05 -5.73
N MET A 58 5.37 12.33 -6.10
CA MET A 58 4.31 12.88 -6.94
C MET A 58 3.17 13.48 -6.11
N SER A 59 2.78 14.68 -6.46
CA SER A 59 1.64 15.37 -5.87
C SER A 59 0.89 16.20 -6.91
N ARG A 60 -0.42 16.34 -6.76
CA ARG A 60 -1.26 17.20 -7.63
C ARG A 60 -0.93 18.70 -7.46
N LYS A 61 -0.43 19.09 -6.31
CA LYS A 61 -0.15 20.51 -5.95
C LYS A 61 1.33 20.86 -6.03
N GLY A 62 2.23 19.90 -6.30
CA GLY A 62 3.68 20.07 -6.18
C GLY A 62 4.18 19.88 -4.74
N ALA A 63 5.36 20.39 -4.42
CA ALA A 63 5.97 20.25 -3.11
C ALA A 63 5.12 20.90 -2.00
N PRO A 64 4.90 20.23 -0.85
CA PRO A 64 4.37 20.88 0.35
C PRO A 64 5.34 21.95 0.87
N SER A 65 4.82 22.95 1.58
CA SER A 65 5.60 24.11 2.03
C SER A 65 6.71 23.82 3.08
N ASN A 66 6.69 22.63 3.71
CA ASN A 66 7.61 22.25 4.80
C ASN A 66 8.47 21.04 4.46
N GLU A 67 8.70 20.74 3.17
CA GLU A 67 9.47 19.57 2.78
C GLU A 67 10.97 19.80 2.73
N SER A 68 11.74 18.71 2.92
CA SER A 68 13.19 18.69 2.81
C SER A 68 13.65 18.97 1.38
N ALA A 69 14.74 19.69 1.21
CA ALA A 69 15.39 19.95 -0.07
C ALA A 69 15.92 18.67 -0.77
N ASP A 70 15.97 17.55 -0.06
CA ASP A 70 16.53 16.28 -0.56
C ASP A 70 15.54 15.44 -1.36
N VAL A 71 14.29 15.86 -1.48
CA VAL A 71 13.23 15.15 -2.22
C VAL A 71 12.85 15.93 -3.48
N GLU A 72 12.97 15.29 -4.65
CA GLU A 72 12.44 15.84 -5.89
C GLU A 72 10.90 15.74 -5.88
N TRP A 73 10.20 16.86 -6.05
CA TRP A 73 8.75 16.87 -6.16
C TRP A 73 8.32 17.15 -7.60
N VAL A 74 7.45 16.27 -8.11
CA VAL A 74 6.84 16.44 -9.44
C VAL A 74 5.33 16.65 -9.33
N ARG A 75 4.82 17.54 -10.17
CA ARG A 75 3.37 17.70 -10.28
C ARG A 75 2.81 16.63 -11.22
N GLY A 76 1.89 15.81 -10.69
CA GLY A 76 1.21 14.77 -11.45
C GLY A 76 -0.15 14.42 -10.88
N ASP A 77 -1.06 14.04 -11.77
CA ASP A 77 -2.41 13.57 -11.43
C ASP A 77 -2.64 12.22 -12.11
N MET A 78 -3.10 11.23 -11.35
CA MET A 78 -3.43 9.91 -11.88
C MET A 78 -4.56 9.97 -12.93
N MET A 79 -5.36 11.03 -12.93
CA MET A 79 -6.41 11.26 -13.95
C MET A 79 -5.88 11.99 -15.21
N ASP A 80 -4.63 12.47 -15.22
CA ASP A 80 -3.97 13.09 -16.37
C ASP A 80 -2.80 12.23 -16.88
N PRO A 81 -3.01 11.38 -17.92
CA PRO A 81 -1.97 10.52 -18.48
C PRO A 81 -0.71 11.29 -18.92
N GLY A 82 -0.85 12.49 -19.47
CA GLY A 82 0.30 13.30 -19.91
C GLY A 82 1.18 13.75 -18.73
N SER A 83 0.59 14.00 -17.56
CA SER A 83 1.37 14.30 -16.35
C SER A 83 2.10 13.07 -15.81
N LEU A 84 1.52 11.88 -15.96
CA LEU A 84 2.15 10.62 -15.56
C LEU A 84 3.34 10.28 -16.46
N ASP A 85 3.23 10.46 -17.77
CA ASP A 85 4.34 10.24 -18.70
C ASP A 85 5.55 11.15 -18.37
N ARG A 86 5.30 12.41 -17.99
CA ARG A 86 6.37 13.30 -17.50
C ARG A 86 6.98 12.85 -16.17
N ALA A 87 6.13 12.45 -15.21
CA ALA A 87 6.59 12.03 -13.89
C ALA A 87 7.41 10.72 -13.91
N LEU A 88 7.21 9.90 -14.94
CA LEU A 88 7.87 8.60 -15.10
C LEU A 88 9.16 8.64 -15.91
N GLN A 89 9.60 9.82 -16.37
CA GLN A 89 10.84 9.93 -17.14
C GLN A 89 12.06 9.51 -16.32
N GLY A 90 12.75 8.46 -16.79
CA GLY A 90 13.94 7.90 -16.15
C GLY A 90 13.69 7.27 -14.79
N VAL A 91 12.44 6.87 -14.47
CA VAL A 91 12.08 6.18 -13.24
C VAL A 91 12.37 4.69 -13.37
N ASP A 92 13.12 4.14 -12.40
CA ASP A 92 13.43 2.71 -12.32
C ASP A 92 12.33 1.92 -11.61
N VAL A 93 11.74 2.51 -10.56
CA VAL A 93 10.74 1.86 -9.69
C VAL A 93 9.58 2.80 -9.39
N VAL A 94 8.36 2.30 -9.49
CA VAL A 94 7.15 2.98 -9.01
C VAL A 94 6.72 2.36 -7.67
N VAL A 95 6.43 3.19 -6.68
CA VAL A 95 5.70 2.80 -5.46
C VAL A 95 4.35 3.49 -5.46
N SER A 96 3.28 2.73 -5.57
CA SER A 96 1.91 3.25 -5.52
C SER A 96 1.26 2.93 -4.18
N SER A 97 1.10 3.96 -3.35
CA SER A 97 0.31 3.94 -2.10
C SER A 97 -0.93 4.82 -2.20
N ALA A 98 -1.24 5.31 -3.40
CA ALA A 98 -2.43 6.12 -3.62
C ALA A 98 -3.68 5.30 -3.34
N ASN A 99 -4.57 5.88 -2.55
CA ASN A 99 -5.87 5.35 -2.22
C ASN A 99 -6.80 6.52 -1.95
N SER A 100 -8.04 6.42 -2.39
CA SER A 100 -9.02 7.47 -2.16
C SER A 100 -10.22 6.89 -1.42
N TYR A 101 -10.37 7.26 -0.15
CA TYR A 101 -11.55 6.94 0.67
C TYR A 101 -12.63 8.03 0.61
N MET A 102 -12.59 8.88 -0.43
CA MET A 102 -13.52 10.01 -0.55
C MET A 102 -14.53 9.76 -1.68
N LYS A 103 -15.57 10.58 -1.75
CA LYS A 103 -16.57 10.55 -2.82
C LYS A 103 -15.90 10.62 -4.20
N GLY A 104 -16.26 9.70 -5.11
CA GLY A 104 -15.58 9.52 -6.41
C GLY A 104 -14.27 8.71 -6.33
N SER A 105 -14.04 8.03 -5.22
CA SER A 105 -12.82 7.26 -4.99
C SER A 105 -12.67 6.08 -5.94
N LEU A 106 -13.76 5.40 -6.27
CA LEU A 106 -13.74 4.25 -7.18
C LEU A 106 -13.22 4.63 -8.56
N ASP A 107 -13.60 5.79 -9.10
CA ASP A 107 -13.11 6.26 -10.40
C ASP A 107 -11.58 6.49 -10.35
N THR A 108 -11.09 7.13 -9.28
CA THR A 108 -9.64 7.31 -9.08
C THR A 108 -8.93 5.98 -8.84
N ASP A 109 -9.52 5.08 -8.07
CA ASP A 109 -8.93 3.77 -7.78
C ASP A 109 -8.94 2.86 -9.01
N PHE A 110 -9.91 2.96 -9.91
CA PHE A 110 -9.94 2.22 -11.17
C PHE A 110 -9.19 2.94 -12.29
N GLN A 111 -9.68 4.11 -12.71
CA GLN A 111 -9.12 4.82 -13.86
C GLN A 111 -7.73 5.37 -13.58
N GLY A 112 -7.52 5.92 -12.38
CA GLY A 112 -6.22 6.46 -12.00
C GLY A 112 -5.14 5.38 -11.93
N ASN A 113 -5.42 4.21 -11.33
CA ASN A 113 -4.48 3.10 -11.34
C ASN A 113 -4.23 2.57 -12.76
N LYS A 114 -5.27 2.45 -13.59
CA LYS A 114 -5.12 2.05 -15.00
C LYS A 114 -4.16 2.99 -15.74
N ASN A 115 -4.38 4.30 -15.64
CA ASN A 115 -3.52 5.30 -16.29
C ASN A 115 -2.06 5.19 -15.81
N LEU A 116 -1.86 5.04 -14.50
CA LEU A 116 -0.51 4.91 -13.92
C LEU A 116 0.19 3.64 -14.41
N ILE A 117 -0.51 2.50 -14.44
CA ILE A 117 0.03 1.21 -14.92
C ILE A 117 0.41 1.30 -16.40
N GLU A 118 -0.46 1.85 -17.24
CA GLU A 118 -0.19 2.04 -18.67
C GLU A 118 1.01 2.97 -18.90
N ALA A 119 1.13 4.06 -18.14
CA ALA A 119 2.26 4.98 -18.22
C ALA A 119 3.56 4.30 -17.72
N ALA A 120 3.52 3.50 -16.66
CA ALA A 120 4.67 2.74 -16.18
C ALA A 120 5.16 1.70 -17.21
N ALA A 121 4.22 1.05 -17.91
CA ALA A 121 4.55 0.12 -19.00
C ALA A 121 5.21 0.86 -20.18
N ARG A 122 4.68 2.01 -20.60
CA ARG A 122 5.30 2.83 -21.65
C ARG A 122 6.71 3.32 -21.29
N ALA A 123 6.91 3.65 -20.00
CA ALA A 123 8.20 4.09 -19.48
C ALA A 123 9.21 2.95 -19.25
N ASN A 124 8.82 1.68 -19.49
CA ASN A 124 9.63 0.49 -19.21
C ASN A 124 10.15 0.43 -17.77
N VAL A 125 9.30 0.74 -16.80
CA VAL A 125 9.65 0.71 -15.37
C VAL A 125 10.09 -0.70 -14.96
N GLY A 126 11.25 -0.81 -14.30
CA GLY A 126 11.83 -2.09 -13.91
C GLY A 126 11.11 -2.79 -12.75
N ARG A 127 10.31 -2.05 -11.94
CA ARG A 127 9.50 -2.63 -10.87
C ARG A 127 8.33 -1.73 -10.47
N PHE A 128 7.15 -2.32 -10.32
CA PHE A 128 5.95 -1.66 -9.81
C PHE A 128 5.57 -2.23 -8.43
N VAL A 129 5.87 -1.50 -7.36
CA VAL A 129 5.46 -1.86 -5.99
C VAL A 129 4.06 -1.30 -5.74
N PHE A 130 3.11 -2.18 -5.50
CA PHE A 130 1.70 -1.82 -5.32
C PHE A 130 1.20 -2.16 -3.93
N LEU A 131 0.67 -1.16 -3.23
CA LEU A 131 -0.08 -1.38 -1.99
C LEU A 131 -1.43 -2.00 -2.31
N SER A 132 -1.56 -3.27 -2.03
CA SER A 132 -2.79 -4.04 -2.17
C SER A 132 -3.40 -4.42 -0.82
N ILE A 133 -4.41 -5.27 -0.83
CA ILE A 133 -5.16 -5.69 0.36
C ILE A 133 -5.18 -7.21 0.45
N VAL A 134 -4.99 -7.74 1.67
CA VAL A 134 -5.13 -9.18 1.97
C VAL A 134 -6.51 -9.69 1.55
N SER A 135 -6.56 -10.88 0.97
CA SER A 135 -7.80 -11.56 0.55
C SER A 135 -8.66 -10.78 -0.47
N CYS A 136 -8.10 -9.84 -1.23
CA CYS A 136 -8.86 -9.05 -2.21
C CYS A 136 -9.50 -9.93 -3.30
N GLU A 137 -8.91 -11.09 -3.62
CA GLU A 137 -9.45 -12.06 -4.58
C GLU A 137 -10.80 -12.67 -4.16
N SER A 138 -11.06 -12.78 -2.86
CA SER A 138 -12.30 -13.37 -2.33
C SER A 138 -13.32 -12.34 -1.84
N ALA A 139 -13.01 -11.05 -2.00
CA ALA A 139 -13.77 -9.94 -1.42
C ALA A 139 -14.48 -9.06 -2.48
N SER A 140 -14.95 -9.63 -3.58
CA SER A 140 -15.59 -8.90 -4.69
C SER A 140 -16.81 -8.04 -4.29
N ALA A 141 -17.46 -8.38 -3.17
CA ALA A 141 -18.57 -7.60 -2.62
C ALA A 141 -18.12 -6.33 -1.87
N VAL A 142 -16.82 -6.16 -1.60
CA VAL A 142 -16.24 -4.98 -0.95
C VAL A 142 -15.63 -4.09 -2.02
N PRO A 143 -16.22 -2.94 -2.34
CA PRO A 143 -15.84 -2.15 -3.52
C PRO A 143 -14.35 -1.81 -3.60
N HIS A 144 -13.74 -1.31 -2.50
CA HIS A 144 -12.31 -0.96 -2.53
C HIS A 144 -11.38 -2.18 -2.58
N PHE A 145 -11.79 -3.36 -2.07
CA PHE A 145 -11.02 -4.60 -2.23
C PHE A 145 -11.07 -5.08 -3.68
N HIS A 146 -12.25 -5.00 -4.29
CA HIS A 146 -12.43 -5.33 -5.70
C HIS A 146 -11.57 -4.42 -6.60
N ALA A 147 -11.54 -3.11 -6.32
CA ALA A 147 -10.69 -2.17 -7.05
C ALA A 147 -9.20 -2.55 -6.96
N LYS A 148 -8.72 -2.97 -5.78
CA LYS A 148 -7.33 -3.45 -5.63
C LYS A 148 -7.06 -4.73 -6.43
N LYS A 149 -8.01 -5.69 -6.43
CA LYS A 149 -7.87 -6.90 -7.24
C LYS A 149 -7.80 -6.59 -8.74
N VAL A 150 -8.66 -5.70 -9.23
CA VAL A 150 -8.62 -5.26 -10.64
C VAL A 150 -7.29 -4.59 -10.97
N ALA A 151 -6.76 -3.74 -10.09
CA ALA A 151 -5.45 -3.12 -10.28
C ALA A 151 -4.31 -4.16 -10.33
N GLU A 152 -4.32 -5.18 -9.44
CA GLU A 152 -3.37 -6.29 -9.50
C GLU A 152 -3.42 -7.01 -10.86
N ASP A 153 -4.63 -7.27 -11.38
CA ASP A 153 -4.79 -7.96 -12.68
C ASP A 153 -4.27 -7.10 -13.84
N LEU A 154 -4.53 -5.79 -13.81
CA LEU A 154 -4.01 -4.85 -14.80
C LEU A 154 -2.48 -4.77 -14.76
N ILE A 155 -1.87 -4.74 -13.56
CA ILE A 155 -0.41 -4.75 -13.42
C ILE A 155 0.18 -6.04 -13.99
N LYS A 156 -0.39 -7.20 -13.67
CA LYS A 156 0.04 -8.48 -14.25
C LYS A 156 -0.06 -8.49 -15.78
N ALA A 157 -1.16 -7.99 -16.32
CA ALA A 157 -1.39 -7.94 -17.76
C ALA A 157 -0.47 -6.94 -18.49
N SER A 158 0.04 -5.92 -17.80
CA SER A 158 0.93 -4.91 -18.40
C SER A 158 2.33 -5.44 -18.73
N GLY A 159 2.74 -6.57 -18.15
CA GLY A 159 4.08 -7.12 -18.29
C GLY A 159 5.16 -6.40 -17.46
N VAL A 160 4.84 -5.33 -16.75
CA VAL A 160 5.77 -4.67 -15.82
C VAL A 160 6.07 -5.60 -14.64
N PRO A 161 7.35 -5.83 -14.27
CA PRO A 161 7.67 -6.60 -13.07
C PRO A 161 7.06 -5.95 -11.84
N TYR A 162 6.42 -6.72 -10.97
CA TYR A 162 5.65 -6.18 -9.85
C TYR A 162 6.00 -6.79 -8.50
N VAL A 163 5.65 -6.07 -7.44
CA VAL A 163 5.58 -6.58 -6.07
C VAL A 163 4.27 -6.08 -5.47
N PHE A 164 3.37 -7.00 -5.16
CA PHE A 164 2.17 -6.66 -4.40
C PHE A 164 2.45 -6.84 -2.92
N VAL A 165 2.39 -5.74 -2.16
CA VAL A 165 2.41 -5.77 -0.70
C VAL A 165 0.95 -5.70 -0.26
N ARG A 166 0.39 -6.84 0.11
CA ARG A 166 -0.99 -6.94 0.57
C ARG A 166 -1.06 -6.67 2.07
N ALA A 167 -1.62 -5.54 2.39
CA ALA A 167 -1.76 -5.11 3.76
C ALA A 167 -3.10 -5.52 4.37
N PRO A 168 -3.12 -5.92 5.64
CA PRO A 168 -4.34 -6.10 6.43
C PRO A 168 -4.83 -4.77 7.01
N THR A 169 -5.67 -4.81 8.06
CA THR A 169 -6.17 -3.63 8.76
C THR A 169 -5.03 -2.81 9.38
N PHE A 170 -5.02 -1.51 9.09
CA PHE A 170 -4.09 -0.57 9.74
C PHE A 170 -4.61 -0.22 11.13
N LEU A 171 -3.89 -0.64 12.17
CA LEU A 171 -4.32 -0.38 13.55
C LEU A 171 -4.26 1.11 13.88
N ASP A 172 -3.27 1.82 13.36
CA ASP A 172 -2.95 3.22 13.67
C ASP A 172 -3.54 4.24 12.69
N GLN A 173 -4.17 3.83 11.60
CA GLN A 173 -4.84 4.75 10.68
C GLN A 173 -6.05 5.46 11.32
N SER A 174 -6.71 4.75 12.22
CA SER A 174 -7.80 5.29 13.03
C SER A 174 -7.32 5.79 14.40
N SER A 175 -6.03 6.17 14.49
CA SER A 175 -5.36 6.52 15.76
C SER A 175 -6.15 7.50 16.59
N ASP A 176 -6.68 8.56 15.97
CA ASP A 176 -7.45 9.57 16.68
C ASP A 176 -8.71 8.99 17.34
N TYR A 177 -9.40 8.09 16.65
CA TYR A 177 -10.61 7.47 17.16
C TYR A 177 -10.29 6.46 18.26
N ILE A 178 -9.32 5.57 18.00
CA ILE A 178 -8.89 4.55 18.96
C ILE A 178 -8.21 5.21 20.15
N ALA A 179 -7.34 6.20 19.93
CA ALA A 179 -6.67 6.97 20.96
C ALA A 179 -7.66 7.75 21.85
N LYS A 180 -8.64 8.45 21.26
CA LYS A 180 -9.71 9.13 22.01
C LYS A 180 -10.55 8.12 22.81
N GLY A 181 -10.86 6.98 22.19
CA GLY A 181 -11.56 5.89 22.88
C GLY A 181 -10.76 5.33 24.04
N ALA A 182 -9.47 5.05 23.86
CA ALA A 182 -8.57 4.55 24.87
C ALA A 182 -8.41 5.57 26.03
N LYS A 183 -8.21 6.85 25.73
CA LYS A 183 -8.21 7.91 26.76
C LYS A 183 -9.50 7.97 27.55
N ALA A 184 -10.65 7.69 26.91
CA ALA A 184 -11.96 7.63 27.55
C ALA A 184 -12.28 6.27 28.20
N GLY A 185 -11.33 5.33 28.25
CA GLY A 185 -11.52 3.98 28.79
C GLY A 185 -12.49 3.11 27.97
N ARG A 186 -12.63 3.37 26.68
CA ARG A 186 -13.56 2.69 25.77
C ARG A 186 -12.86 2.20 24.52
N PHE A 187 -13.27 1.02 24.05
CA PHE A 187 -12.88 0.48 22.76
C PHE A 187 -14.15 0.03 22.03
N LEU A 188 -14.37 0.56 20.81
CA LEU A 188 -15.52 0.18 20.02
C LEU A 188 -15.12 -0.97 19.10
N ALA A 189 -15.75 -2.12 19.31
CA ALA A 189 -15.65 -3.28 18.44
C ALA A 189 -16.81 -3.32 17.45
N VAL A 190 -16.54 -3.80 16.24
CA VAL A 190 -17.56 -3.97 15.21
C VAL A 190 -17.83 -5.47 15.03
N GLY A 191 -19.08 -5.84 15.09
CA GLY A 191 -19.57 -7.20 14.88
C GLY A 191 -19.67 -8.02 16.15
N ASP A 192 -18.56 -8.52 16.65
CA ASP A 192 -18.43 -9.22 17.94
C ASP A 192 -17.01 -9.00 18.50
N LYS A 193 -16.74 -9.59 19.67
CA LYS A 193 -15.44 -9.45 20.34
C LYS A 193 -14.43 -10.52 19.93
N ALA A 194 -14.88 -11.61 19.33
CA ALA A 194 -14.10 -12.84 19.15
C ALA A 194 -13.60 -13.02 17.73
N THR A 195 -14.26 -12.44 16.71
CA THR A 195 -13.81 -12.51 15.33
C THR A 195 -12.41 -11.94 15.20
N ARG A 196 -11.50 -12.73 14.62
CA ARG A 196 -10.09 -12.39 14.45
C ARG A 196 -9.79 -12.03 13.02
N TRP A 197 -8.94 -11.04 12.83
CA TRP A 197 -8.34 -10.70 11.55
C TRP A 197 -6.94 -10.13 11.72
N SER A 198 -6.20 -10.00 10.62
CA SER A 198 -4.83 -9.52 10.66
C SER A 198 -4.75 -7.99 10.74
N TYR A 199 -3.65 -7.53 11.32
CA TYR A 199 -3.33 -6.10 11.50
C TYR A 199 -1.88 -5.81 11.12
N VAL A 200 -1.61 -4.54 10.84
CA VAL A 200 -0.28 -3.99 10.67
C VAL A 200 -0.25 -2.54 11.21
N LEU A 201 0.91 -2.06 11.64
CA LEU A 201 1.13 -0.61 11.83
C LEU A 201 1.61 0.01 10.52
N THR A 202 1.20 1.24 10.27
CA THR A 202 1.59 1.95 9.03
C THR A 202 3.09 2.25 8.96
N ASP A 203 3.81 2.35 10.09
CA ASP A 203 5.27 2.48 10.09
C ASP A 203 5.96 1.21 9.59
N ASP A 204 5.49 0.03 10.02
CA ASP A 204 6.00 -1.25 9.54
C ASP A 204 5.69 -1.43 8.05
N LEU A 205 4.44 -1.14 7.65
CA LEU A 205 4.00 -1.23 6.26
C LEU A 205 4.80 -0.29 5.34
N ALA A 206 5.09 0.93 5.78
CA ALA A 206 5.90 1.88 5.04
C ALA A 206 7.33 1.35 4.83
N SER A 207 7.90 0.72 5.87
CA SER A 207 9.20 0.05 5.77
C SER A 207 9.16 -1.11 4.75
N TYR A 208 8.11 -1.93 4.75
CA TYR A 208 7.99 -3.04 3.80
C TYR A 208 7.86 -2.55 2.35
N LEU A 209 7.08 -1.50 2.10
CA LEU A 209 6.95 -0.90 0.77
C LEU A 209 8.27 -0.27 0.29
N ALA A 210 9.01 0.38 1.17
CA ALA A 210 10.34 0.91 0.85
C ALA A 210 11.34 -0.23 0.56
N LYS A 211 11.39 -1.27 1.40
CA LYS A 211 12.22 -2.47 1.16
C LYS A 211 11.87 -3.17 -0.15
N ALA A 212 10.59 -3.28 -0.50
CA ALA A 212 10.16 -3.86 -1.78
C ALA A 212 10.68 -3.04 -2.98
N ALA A 213 10.72 -1.70 -2.85
CA ALA A 213 11.22 -0.82 -3.90
C ALA A 213 12.75 -0.91 -4.05
N THR A 214 13.47 -1.00 -2.93
CA THR A 214 14.95 -0.96 -2.90
C THR A 214 15.58 -2.33 -2.95
N PHE A 215 14.81 -3.41 -2.88
CA PHE A 215 15.32 -4.79 -2.89
C PHE A 215 16.29 -5.01 -4.05
N PRO A 216 17.51 -5.51 -3.80
CA PRO A 216 18.59 -5.50 -4.78
C PRO A 216 18.40 -6.51 -5.92
N GLY A 217 17.80 -7.65 -5.62
CA GLY A 217 17.61 -8.75 -6.58
C GLY A 217 16.30 -8.67 -7.37
N SER A 218 16.20 -9.51 -8.38
CA SER A 218 14.97 -9.68 -9.16
C SER A 218 14.04 -10.77 -8.61
N GLU A 219 14.47 -11.56 -7.63
CA GLU A 219 13.71 -12.65 -7.01
C GLU A 219 12.45 -12.19 -6.30
N ILE A 220 12.38 -10.92 -5.88
CA ILE A 220 11.16 -10.30 -5.35
C ILE A 220 10.16 -9.93 -6.46
N ASN A 221 10.59 -9.85 -7.72
CA ASN A 221 9.70 -9.48 -8.82
C ASN A 221 8.62 -10.56 -9.03
N ASN A 222 7.44 -10.11 -9.37
CA ASN A 222 6.24 -10.91 -9.58
C ASN A 222 5.77 -11.67 -8.33
N GLN A 223 6.13 -11.15 -7.15
CA GLN A 223 5.69 -11.69 -5.87
C GLN A 223 4.44 -10.98 -5.34
N THR A 224 3.63 -11.75 -4.62
CA THR A 224 2.51 -11.26 -3.83
C THR A 224 2.81 -11.58 -2.37
N ILE A 225 3.01 -10.55 -1.55
CA ILE A 225 3.50 -10.67 -0.19
C ILE A 225 2.46 -10.12 0.77
N ASP A 226 1.79 -10.99 1.50
CA ASP A 226 0.94 -10.56 2.61
C ASP A 226 1.81 -10.14 3.78
N VAL A 227 1.42 -9.05 4.46
CA VAL A 227 2.12 -8.56 5.65
C VAL A 227 1.22 -8.58 6.87
N GLY A 228 1.82 -8.70 8.05
CA GLY A 228 1.08 -8.77 9.32
C GLY A 228 1.97 -9.04 10.51
N TRP A 229 1.38 -9.40 11.62
CA TRP A 229 2.11 -9.74 12.85
C TRP A 229 2.45 -11.23 12.89
N ARG A 230 3.63 -11.55 13.45
CA ARG A 230 4.14 -12.92 13.54
C ARG A 230 3.25 -13.84 14.39
N ASP A 231 2.61 -13.30 15.40
CA ASP A 231 1.69 -14.05 16.29
C ASP A 231 0.25 -14.10 15.76
N GLY A 232 0.07 -13.81 14.47
CA GLY A 232 -1.15 -14.03 13.71
C GLY A 232 -2.29 -13.05 13.98
N PRO A 233 -3.51 -13.38 13.51
CA PRO A 233 -4.67 -12.52 13.62
C PRO A 233 -5.10 -12.33 15.09
N LYS A 234 -5.67 -11.15 15.38
CA LYS A 234 -6.18 -10.80 16.72
C LYS A 234 -7.63 -10.39 16.64
N SER A 235 -8.37 -10.69 17.71
CA SER A 235 -9.70 -10.15 17.90
C SER A 235 -9.62 -8.74 18.49
N GLN A 236 -10.70 -8.00 18.35
CA GLN A 236 -10.80 -6.66 18.93
C GLN A 236 -10.72 -6.65 20.47
N GLN A 237 -11.15 -7.75 21.12
CA GLN A 237 -10.97 -7.92 22.56
C GLN A 237 -9.49 -8.09 22.91
N GLU A 238 -8.74 -8.96 22.19
CA GLU A 238 -7.31 -9.15 22.43
C GLU A 238 -6.52 -7.86 22.24
N ILE A 239 -6.85 -7.06 21.20
CA ILE A 239 -6.25 -5.73 21.00
C ILE A 239 -6.51 -4.82 22.21
N ALA A 240 -7.77 -4.76 22.69
CA ALA A 240 -8.15 -3.94 23.82
C ALA A 240 -7.46 -4.39 25.12
N ASP A 241 -7.28 -5.69 25.31
CA ASP A 241 -6.59 -6.27 26.47
C ASP A 241 -5.09 -5.90 26.45
N ILE A 242 -4.42 -6.07 25.31
CA ILE A 242 -3.00 -5.66 25.15
C ILE A 242 -2.84 -4.16 25.41
N VAL A 243 -3.70 -3.32 24.81
CA VAL A 243 -3.66 -1.86 25.05
C VAL A 243 -3.90 -1.55 26.53
N SER A 244 -4.84 -2.24 27.19
CA SER A 244 -5.13 -2.05 28.62
C SER A 244 -3.94 -2.37 29.52
N GLU A 245 -3.23 -3.47 29.21
CA GLU A 245 -2.03 -3.88 29.94
C GLU A 245 -0.89 -2.85 29.79
N ILE A 246 -0.64 -2.40 28.56
CA ILE A 246 0.46 -1.45 28.24
C ILE A 246 0.18 -0.08 28.83
N THR A 247 -1.04 0.43 28.68
CA THR A 247 -1.42 1.77 29.14
C THR A 247 -1.80 1.83 30.61
N LYS A 248 -1.89 0.68 31.30
CA LYS A 248 -2.40 0.53 32.68
C LYS A 248 -3.81 1.08 32.87
N ARG A 249 -4.60 1.13 31.80
CA ARG A 249 -5.99 1.65 31.80
C ARG A 249 -6.93 0.57 31.28
N ARG A 250 -7.91 0.17 32.08
CA ARG A 250 -8.90 -0.82 31.66
C ARG A 250 -9.82 -0.27 30.59
N LEU A 251 -9.81 -0.86 29.39
CA LEU A 251 -10.69 -0.52 28.29
C LEU A 251 -11.98 -1.36 28.33
N LYS A 252 -13.14 -0.71 28.30
CA LYS A 252 -14.44 -1.38 28.14
C LYS A 252 -14.76 -1.55 26.67
N VAL A 253 -14.76 -2.78 26.17
CA VAL A 253 -15.11 -3.08 24.79
C VAL A 253 -16.63 -3.02 24.62
N ARG A 254 -17.10 -2.09 23.76
CA ARG A 254 -18.49 -1.97 23.34
C ARG A 254 -18.63 -2.46 21.90
N VAL A 255 -19.69 -3.22 21.63
CA VAL A 255 -19.87 -3.88 20.33
C VAL A 255 -21.01 -3.23 19.55
N VAL A 256 -20.78 -2.95 18.27
CA VAL A 256 -21.84 -2.72 17.29
C VAL A 256 -22.16 -4.06 16.62
N PRO A 257 -23.32 -4.69 16.91
CA PRO A 257 -23.61 -6.05 16.45
C PRO A 257 -23.71 -6.16 14.92
N TRP A 258 -23.37 -7.32 14.36
CA TRP A 258 -23.48 -7.61 12.92
C TRP A 258 -24.87 -7.34 12.35
N LEU A 259 -25.93 -7.56 13.16
CA LEU A 259 -27.30 -7.30 12.73
C LEU A 259 -27.52 -5.82 12.40
N VAL A 260 -26.97 -4.92 13.20
CA VAL A 260 -27.08 -3.47 12.97
C VAL A 260 -26.42 -3.10 11.65
N LEU A 261 -25.21 -3.62 11.35
CA LEU A 261 -24.54 -3.39 10.08
C LEU A 261 -25.37 -3.89 8.89
N ARG A 262 -25.94 -5.10 9.02
CA ARG A 262 -26.81 -5.65 7.95
C ARG A 262 -28.04 -4.80 7.69
N LEU A 263 -28.68 -4.30 8.73
CA LEU A 263 -29.88 -3.46 8.62
C LEU A 263 -29.52 -2.08 8.00
N LEU A 264 -28.36 -1.54 8.35
CA LEU A 264 -27.91 -0.24 7.85
C LEU A 264 -27.34 -0.30 6.42
N ALA A 265 -26.92 -1.46 5.92
CA ALA A 265 -26.24 -1.58 4.64
C ALA A 265 -27.04 -0.99 3.46
N ARG A 266 -28.34 -1.31 3.37
CA ARG A 266 -29.21 -0.83 2.28
C ARG A 266 -29.44 0.70 2.35
N PRO A 267 -29.92 1.28 3.47
CA PRO A 267 -30.13 2.72 3.54
C PRO A 267 -28.84 3.52 3.40
N VAL A 268 -27.73 3.06 4.00
CA VAL A 268 -26.44 3.76 3.91
C VAL A 268 -25.94 3.84 2.47
N LYS A 269 -26.17 2.81 1.65
CA LYS A 269 -25.81 2.83 0.22
C LYS A 269 -26.39 4.02 -0.54
N LEU A 270 -27.58 4.48 -0.15
CA LEU A 270 -28.27 5.61 -0.81
C LEU A 270 -27.64 6.97 -0.50
N PHE A 271 -26.92 7.08 0.63
CA PHE A 271 -26.41 8.36 1.15
C PHE A 271 -24.88 8.43 1.24
N SER A 272 -24.20 7.28 1.30
CA SER A 272 -22.76 7.23 1.52
C SER A 272 -22.13 5.97 0.93
N GLU A 273 -21.42 6.14 -0.19
CA GLU A 273 -20.63 5.06 -0.80
C GLU A 273 -19.56 4.54 0.17
N LEU A 274 -18.84 5.45 0.85
CA LEU A 274 -17.85 5.09 1.87
C LEU A 274 -18.47 4.31 3.03
N GLY A 275 -19.62 4.76 3.55
CA GLY A 275 -20.31 4.06 4.62
C GLY A 275 -20.74 2.66 4.21
N TYR A 276 -21.25 2.51 3.00
CA TYR A 276 -21.61 1.20 2.44
C TYR A 276 -20.40 0.29 2.30
N ASP A 277 -19.31 0.79 1.73
CA ASP A 277 -18.06 0.06 1.54
C ASP A 277 -17.49 -0.44 2.88
N LEU A 278 -17.43 0.42 3.91
CA LEU A 278 -17.00 0.03 5.25
C LEU A 278 -17.91 -1.05 5.88
N ILE A 279 -19.23 -0.96 5.67
CA ILE A 279 -20.15 -2.00 6.16
C ILE A 279 -19.86 -3.33 5.44
N GLN A 280 -19.68 -3.34 4.12
CA GLN A 280 -19.34 -4.56 3.37
C GLN A 280 -18.00 -5.14 3.83
N MET A 281 -17.00 -4.30 4.08
CA MET A 281 -15.72 -4.73 4.61
C MET A 281 -15.87 -5.45 5.96
N PHE A 282 -16.60 -4.87 6.93
CA PHE A 282 -16.82 -5.54 8.21
C PHE A 282 -17.64 -6.82 8.08
N LEU A 283 -18.66 -6.85 7.22
CA LEU A 283 -19.42 -8.07 6.94
C LEU A 283 -18.53 -9.15 6.28
N PHE A 284 -17.55 -8.75 5.48
CA PHE A 284 -16.54 -9.66 4.96
C PHE A 284 -15.64 -10.21 6.07
N PHE A 285 -15.17 -9.36 7.00
CA PHE A 285 -14.34 -9.79 8.14
C PHE A 285 -15.02 -10.85 9.02
N LYS A 286 -16.37 -10.78 9.14
CA LYS A 286 -17.17 -11.80 9.85
C LYS A 286 -16.91 -13.23 9.35
N LYS A 287 -16.50 -13.40 8.08
CA LYS A 287 -16.22 -14.72 7.50
C LYS A 287 -14.94 -15.37 8.06
N GLY A 288 -14.11 -14.62 8.79
CA GLY A 288 -12.85 -15.10 9.38
C GLY A 288 -11.74 -15.39 8.36
N VAL A 289 -11.88 -14.92 7.10
CA VAL A 289 -10.94 -15.19 6.01
C VAL A 289 -9.95 -14.03 5.79
N TYR A 290 -10.10 -12.92 6.51
CA TYR A 290 -9.22 -11.76 6.38
C TYR A 290 -7.95 -11.94 7.22
N VAL A 291 -7.10 -12.88 6.78
CA VAL A 291 -5.91 -13.33 7.50
C VAL A 291 -4.72 -13.32 6.55
N SER A 292 -3.61 -12.71 6.98
CA SER A 292 -2.35 -12.64 6.24
C SER A 292 -1.58 -13.96 6.31
N ASN A 293 -1.02 -14.40 5.19
CA ASN A 293 0.02 -15.43 5.16
C ASN A 293 1.38 -14.75 5.09
N ILE A 294 2.06 -14.63 6.22
CA ILE A 294 3.31 -13.86 6.36
C ILE A 294 4.58 -14.61 5.97
N SER A 295 4.50 -15.83 5.43
CA SER A 295 5.68 -16.64 5.08
C SER A 295 6.65 -15.91 4.14
N GLN A 296 6.15 -15.20 3.15
CA GLN A 296 6.94 -14.40 2.22
C GLN A 296 7.46 -13.09 2.85
N GLN A 297 6.73 -12.52 3.80
CA GLN A 297 7.14 -11.30 4.48
C GLN A 297 8.48 -11.48 5.20
N GLU A 298 8.63 -12.55 5.97
CA GLU A 298 9.85 -12.80 6.72
C GLU A 298 11.05 -13.09 5.80
N HIS A 299 10.81 -13.73 4.66
CA HIS A 299 11.83 -13.99 3.65
C HIS A 299 12.36 -12.68 3.03
N PHE A 300 11.50 -11.77 2.61
CA PHE A 300 11.90 -10.57 1.86
C PHE A 300 12.16 -9.35 2.76
N PHE A 301 11.45 -9.23 3.89
CA PHE A 301 11.49 -8.02 4.70
C PHE A 301 12.13 -8.22 6.08
N GLY A 302 12.42 -9.46 6.45
CA GLY A 302 12.94 -9.82 7.76
C GLY A 302 11.83 -10.05 8.80
N PRO A 303 12.20 -10.34 10.06
CA PRO A 303 11.28 -10.77 11.10
C PRO A 303 10.10 -9.84 11.29
N ALA A 304 8.88 -10.40 11.28
CA ALA A 304 7.67 -9.66 11.59
C ALA A 304 7.60 -9.33 13.10
N PRO A 305 7.09 -8.17 13.51
CA PRO A 305 6.84 -7.88 14.91
C PRO A 305 5.70 -8.74 15.46
N THR A 306 5.68 -8.92 16.78
CA THR A 306 4.47 -9.45 17.46
C THR A 306 3.43 -8.34 17.63
N SER A 307 2.17 -8.72 17.86
CA SER A 307 1.10 -7.76 18.18
C SER A 307 1.46 -6.90 19.39
N ARG A 308 2.08 -7.49 20.41
CA ARG A 308 2.50 -6.78 21.62
C ARG A 308 3.60 -5.75 21.33
N ASP A 309 4.62 -6.11 20.53
CA ASP A 309 5.69 -5.18 20.14
C ASP A 309 5.14 -4.00 19.35
N ALA A 310 4.28 -4.28 18.37
CA ALA A 310 3.62 -3.27 17.56
C ALA A 310 2.77 -2.32 18.42
N ILE A 311 1.88 -2.86 19.26
CA ILE A 311 1.00 -2.06 20.13
C ILE A 311 1.82 -1.26 21.17
N THR A 312 2.94 -1.80 21.66
CA THR A 312 3.83 -1.06 22.58
C THR A 312 4.44 0.16 21.91
N ARG A 313 4.88 0.05 20.64
CA ARG A 313 5.37 1.19 19.87
C ARG A 313 4.28 2.24 19.63
N TRP A 314 3.10 1.79 19.23
CA TRP A 314 1.96 2.66 18.98
C TRP A 314 1.45 3.35 20.25
N ALA A 315 1.41 2.65 21.39
CA ALA A 315 0.96 3.20 22.66
C ALA A 315 1.81 4.42 23.13
N LYS A 316 3.11 4.45 22.80
CA LYS A 316 3.97 5.61 23.08
C LYS A 316 3.56 6.88 22.33
N VAL A 317 2.88 6.72 21.19
CA VAL A 317 2.40 7.83 20.35
C VAL A 317 1.05 8.36 20.83
N ILE A 318 0.23 7.50 21.42
CA ILE A 318 -1.15 7.84 21.87
C ILE A 318 -1.26 8.18 23.36
N GLY A 319 -0.21 7.90 24.16
CA GLY A 319 -0.13 8.23 25.60
C GLY A 319 0.19 9.63 25.84
#